data_36a984a63c139719e0e2d794b5509180
#
_entry.id   36a984a63c139719e0e2d794b5509180
#
_cell.length_a   1.000
_cell.length_b   1.000
_cell.length_c   1.000
_cell.angle_alpha   90.00
_cell.angle_beta   90.00
_cell.angle_gamma   90.00
#
_symmetry.space_group_name_H-M   'P 1'
#
loop_
_entity.id
_entity.type
_entity.pdbx_description
1 polymer ?
#
loop_
_entity_poly.entity_id
_entity_poly.type
_entity_poly.pdbx_seq_one_letter_code
_entity_poly.pdbx_strand_id
1 'polypeptide(L)'
;MILRLFKIFIISIFLISCSKNNNKEIIYAPKQKINSYDLYKEAMQAFDENEFFYASKKFSEAELNFLNVDLAAKSSLMAAYSFYSINFYDEALENLNRFLKIYPSDKNIIYAHYLIAIIYFEQITDEAKDIEPLINAYNKVNF
;
A
#
# COMPACT_ATOMS: atom_id res chain seq x y z
N MET A 1 18.52 -59.17 -24.40
CA MET A 1 19.40 -58.76 -23.28
C MET A 1 19.84 -57.30 -23.40
N ILE A 2 20.25 -56.85 -24.57
CA ILE A 2 20.74 -55.47 -24.84
C ILE A 2 19.67 -54.40 -24.57
N LEU A 3 18.42 -54.64 -24.91
CA LEU A 3 17.33 -53.67 -24.73
C LEU A 3 16.98 -53.42 -23.26
N ARG A 4 17.21 -54.37 -22.38
CA ARG A 4 17.04 -54.21 -20.92
C ARG A 4 18.19 -53.38 -20.29
N LEU A 5 19.39 -53.55 -20.75
CA LEU A 5 20.54 -52.78 -20.34
C LEU A 5 20.43 -51.31 -20.77
N PHE A 6 19.88 -51.04 -21.96
CA PHE A 6 19.65 -49.70 -22.47
C PHE A 6 18.59 -48.93 -21.66
N LYS A 7 17.53 -49.62 -21.21
CA LYS A 7 16.52 -49.00 -20.32
C LYS A 7 17.09 -48.65 -18.96
N ILE A 8 17.95 -49.47 -18.40
CA ILE A 8 18.61 -49.21 -17.09
C ILE A 8 19.58 -48.01 -17.22
N PHE A 9 20.28 -47.89 -18.34
CA PHE A 9 21.19 -46.77 -18.60
C PHE A 9 20.45 -45.42 -18.74
N ILE A 10 19.27 -45.41 -19.40
CA ILE A 10 18.44 -44.20 -19.51
C ILE A 10 17.90 -43.75 -18.13
N ILE A 11 17.51 -44.70 -17.28
CA ILE A 11 17.01 -44.40 -15.94
C ILE A 11 18.12 -43.81 -15.03
N SER A 12 19.36 -44.28 -15.21
CA SER A 12 20.51 -43.80 -14.44
C SER A 12 20.88 -42.34 -14.77
N ILE A 13 20.61 -41.87 -15.99
CA ILE A 13 20.90 -40.47 -16.39
C ILE A 13 19.96 -39.47 -15.71
N PHE A 14 18.71 -39.89 -15.38
CA PHE A 14 17.74 -39.01 -14.70
C PHE A 14 18.04 -38.79 -13.21
N LEU A 15 18.91 -39.58 -12.59
CA LEU A 15 19.24 -39.49 -11.17
C LEU A 15 20.40 -38.48 -10.85
N ILE A 16 21.05 -37.95 -11.88
CA ILE A 16 22.22 -37.06 -11.69
C ILE A 16 21.81 -35.56 -11.70
N SER A 17 20.53 -35.24 -11.92
CA SER A 17 20.04 -33.86 -12.09
C SER A 17 19.50 -33.22 -10.81
N CYS A 18 20.03 -33.52 -9.65
CA CYS A 18 19.66 -32.82 -8.44
C CYS A 18 20.79 -32.73 -7.43
N SER A 19 21.75 -31.84 -7.63
CA SER A 19 22.46 -31.21 -6.52
C SER A 19 23.36 -30.07 -7.03
N LYS A 20 22.75 -28.92 -7.35
CA LYS A 20 23.48 -27.67 -7.30
C LYS A 20 23.00 -26.92 -6.06
N ASN A 21 23.52 -27.33 -4.93
CA ASN A 21 23.39 -26.57 -3.68
C ASN A 21 24.20 -25.27 -3.85
N ASN A 22 23.58 -24.27 -4.48
CA ASN A 22 24.05 -22.90 -4.37
C ASN A 22 23.67 -22.43 -2.96
N ASN A 23 24.50 -22.74 -1.98
CA ASN A 23 24.56 -21.98 -0.74
C ASN A 23 24.97 -20.56 -1.13
N LYS A 24 24.00 -19.76 -1.62
CA LYS A 24 24.14 -18.32 -1.54
C LYS A 24 24.13 -18.01 -0.05
N GLU A 25 25.31 -17.77 0.50
CA GLU A 25 25.41 -17.04 1.76
C GLU A 25 24.49 -15.82 1.58
N ILE A 26 23.41 -15.80 2.35
CA ILE A 26 22.58 -14.61 2.46
C ILE A 26 23.45 -13.64 3.24
N ILE A 27 24.29 -12.89 2.50
CA ILE A 27 24.99 -11.75 3.08
C ILE A 27 23.86 -10.78 3.42
N TYR A 28 23.50 -10.73 4.70
CA TYR A 28 22.68 -9.66 5.24
C TYR A 28 23.49 -8.37 5.07
N ALA A 29 23.40 -7.76 3.91
CA ALA A 29 23.80 -6.37 3.79
C ALA A 29 22.93 -5.60 4.79
N PRO A 30 23.53 -4.78 5.67
CA PRO A 30 22.74 -3.96 6.59
C PRO A 30 21.75 -3.18 5.74
N LYS A 31 20.45 -3.35 6.03
CA LYS A 31 19.36 -2.70 5.30
C LYS A 31 19.70 -1.21 5.34
N GLN A 32 20.03 -0.63 4.19
CA GLN A 32 20.40 0.77 4.10
C GLN A 32 19.33 1.56 4.85
N LYS A 33 19.73 2.38 5.83
CA LYS A 33 18.77 3.12 6.66
C LYS A 33 17.98 4.03 5.72
N ILE A 34 16.76 3.63 5.43
CA ILE A 34 15.88 4.38 4.54
C ILE A 34 15.61 5.72 5.21
N ASN A 35 15.91 6.81 4.52
CA ASN A 35 15.64 8.15 5.03
C ASN A 35 14.16 8.47 4.74
N SER A 36 13.39 8.69 5.80
CA SER A 36 11.96 9.03 5.71
C SER A 36 11.69 10.31 4.91
N TYR A 37 12.61 11.28 4.98
CA TYR A 37 12.48 12.52 4.19
C TYR A 37 12.71 12.27 2.69
N ASP A 38 13.61 11.37 2.32
CA ASP A 38 13.85 11.02 0.91
C ASP A 38 12.63 10.28 0.35
N LEU A 39 12.03 9.36 1.12
CA LEU A 39 10.78 8.69 0.76
C LEU A 39 9.63 9.68 0.58
N TYR A 40 9.49 10.63 1.51
CA TYR A 40 8.46 11.66 1.41
C TYR A 40 8.65 12.55 0.19
N LYS A 41 9.89 12.95 -0.11
CA LYS A 41 10.22 13.75 -1.29
C LYS A 41 9.93 12.99 -2.59
N GLU A 42 10.31 11.72 -2.66
CA GLU A 42 10.01 10.83 -3.79
C GLU A 42 8.49 10.68 -3.97
N ALA A 43 7.74 10.52 -2.86
CA ALA A 43 6.29 10.46 -2.89
C ALA A 43 5.65 11.76 -3.42
N MET A 44 6.15 12.92 -2.98
CA MET A 44 5.68 14.23 -3.49
C MET A 44 5.95 14.40 -4.97
N GLN A 45 7.15 14.02 -5.43
CA GLN A 45 7.47 14.08 -6.85
C GLN A 45 6.52 13.20 -7.67
N ALA A 46 6.32 11.95 -7.27
CA ALA A 46 5.38 11.04 -7.93
C ALA A 46 3.95 11.60 -7.93
N PHE A 47 3.55 12.23 -6.82
CA PHE A 47 2.24 12.88 -6.72
C PHE A 47 2.10 14.03 -7.74
N ASP A 48 3.10 14.89 -7.87
CA ASP A 48 3.12 16.02 -8.80
C ASP A 48 3.15 15.54 -10.27
N GLU A 49 3.72 14.35 -10.53
CA GLU A 49 3.74 13.68 -11.83
C GLU A 49 2.45 12.88 -12.11
N ASN A 50 1.45 12.91 -11.22
CA ASN A 50 0.19 12.16 -11.26
C ASN A 50 0.38 10.63 -11.16
N GLU A 51 1.52 10.16 -10.68
CA GLU A 51 1.77 8.75 -10.38
C GLU A 51 1.20 8.38 -9.00
N PHE A 52 -0.09 8.61 -8.79
CA PHE A 52 -0.74 8.56 -7.48
C PHE A 52 -0.64 7.21 -6.79
N PHE A 53 -0.71 6.11 -7.53
CA PHE A 53 -0.55 4.79 -6.92
C PHE A 53 0.86 4.60 -6.34
N TYR A 54 1.88 5.03 -7.06
CA TYR A 54 3.26 4.98 -6.58
C TYR A 54 3.46 5.95 -5.41
N ALA A 55 2.93 7.17 -5.51
CA ALA A 55 2.95 8.17 -4.45
C ALA A 55 2.35 7.62 -3.15
N SER A 56 1.18 6.96 -3.21
CA SER A 56 0.52 6.37 -2.04
C SER A 56 1.42 5.35 -1.31
N LYS A 57 2.12 4.51 -2.07
CA LYS A 57 3.06 3.53 -1.49
C LYS A 57 4.25 4.21 -0.82
N LYS A 58 4.83 5.22 -1.46
CA LYS A 58 5.98 5.97 -0.92
C LYS A 58 5.62 6.81 0.29
N PHE A 59 4.44 7.43 0.31
CA PHE A 59 3.93 8.10 1.51
C PHE A 59 3.72 7.12 2.67
N SER A 60 3.17 5.93 2.42
CA SER A 60 3.01 4.90 3.45
C SER A 60 4.37 4.40 3.98
N GLU A 61 5.37 4.23 3.11
CA GLU A 61 6.74 3.91 3.53
C GLU A 61 7.35 5.03 4.37
N ALA A 62 7.15 6.30 3.98
CA ALA A 62 7.63 7.45 4.73
C ALA A 62 7.00 7.53 6.12
N GLU A 63 5.68 7.33 6.22
CA GLU A 63 4.95 7.28 7.50
C GLU A 63 5.61 6.32 8.49
N LEU A 64 5.90 5.09 8.04
CA LEU A 64 6.48 4.04 8.88
C LEU A 64 7.93 4.34 9.33
N ASN A 65 8.62 5.24 8.66
CA ASN A 65 10.02 5.57 8.91
C ASN A 65 10.21 6.94 9.59
N PHE A 66 9.18 7.77 9.71
CA PHE A 66 9.25 9.02 10.46
C PHE A 66 9.22 8.78 11.98
N LEU A 67 10.16 9.40 12.69
CA LEU A 67 10.13 9.49 14.15
C LEU A 67 9.27 10.67 14.63
N ASN A 68 9.09 11.68 13.79
CA ASN A 68 8.22 12.83 14.07
C ASN A 68 6.78 12.47 13.74
N VAL A 69 5.90 12.54 14.75
CA VAL A 69 4.49 12.13 14.65
C VAL A 69 3.72 13.01 13.66
N ASP A 70 3.99 14.31 13.59
CA ASP A 70 3.29 15.22 12.68
C ASP A 70 3.63 14.92 11.21
N LEU A 71 4.89 14.55 10.94
CA LEU A 71 5.31 14.15 9.59
C LEU A 71 4.79 12.77 9.20
N ALA A 72 4.73 11.85 10.16
CA ALA A 72 4.11 10.54 9.97
C ALA A 72 2.61 10.68 9.66
N ALA A 73 1.88 11.48 10.46
CA ALA A 73 0.47 11.76 10.25
C ALA A 73 0.22 12.41 8.87
N LYS A 74 1.04 13.39 8.50
CA LYS A 74 0.95 14.04 7.18
C LYS A 74 1.17 13.04 6.04
N SER A 75 2.15 12.16 6.17
CA SER A 75 2.43 11.12 5.17
C SER A 75 1.26 10.16 5.04
N SER A 76 0.68 9.71 6.16
CA SER A 76 -0.49 8.85 6.19
C SER A 76 -1.69 9.46 5.45
N LEU A 77 -1.96 10.74 5.71
CA LEU A 77 -3.05 11.46 5.05
C LEU A 77 -2.80 11.63 3.54
N MET A 78 -1.56 11.93 3.15
CA MET A 78 -1.18 12.04 1.73
C MET A 78 -1.28 10.70 0.99
N ALA A 79 -0.99 9.57 1.65
CA ALA A 79 -1.20 8.25 1.09
C ALA A 79 -2.69 8.02 0.77
N ALA A 80 -3.58 8.33 1.71
CA ALA A 80 -5.02 8.24 1.52
C ALA A 80 -5.51 9.15 0.38
N TYR A 81 -5.04 10.40 0.35
CA TYR A 81 -5.40 11.35 -0.69
C TYR A 81 -4.93 10.91 -2.08
N SER A 82 -3.76 10.28 -2.18
CA SER A 82 -3.25 9.72 -3.43
C SER A 82 -4.17 8.61 -3.97
N PHE A 83 -4.68 7.72 -3.11
CA PHE A 83 -5.67 6.71 -3.51
C PHE A 83 -6.98 7.34 -3.96
N TYR A 84 -7.48 8.35 -3.23
CA TYR A 84 -8.66 9.11 -3.62
C TYR A 84 -8.51 9.71 -5.03
N SER A 85 -7.33 10.27 -5.35
CA SER A 85 -7.07 10.93 -6.64
C SER A 85 -7.19 10.02 -7.87
N ILE A 86 -7.18 8.70 -7.66
CA ILE A 86 -7.37 7.68 -8.72
C ILE A 86 -8.66 6.88 -8.54
N ASN A 87 -9.59 7.37 -7.72
CA ASN A 87 -10.87 6.74 -7.41
C ASN A 87 -10.75 5.35 -6.76
N PHE A 88 -9.63 5.08 -6.07
CA PHE A 88 -9.45 3.88 -5.25
C PHE A 88 -10.07 4.15 -3.87
N TYR A 89 -11.42 4.23 -3.87
CA TYR A 89 -12.18 4.69 -2.72
C TYR A 89 -12.07 3.77 -1.52
N ASP A 90 -12.04 2.46 -1.71
CA ASP A 90 -11.91 1.50 -0.64
C ASP A 90 -10.56 1.64 0.08
N GLU A 91 -9.46 1.74 -0.67
CA GLU A 91 -8.12 1.95 -0.14
C GLU A 91 -7.99 3.34 0.51
N ALA A 92 -8.61 4.36 -0.07
CA ALA A 92 -8.63 5.69 0.51
C ALA A 92 -9.36 5.69 1.86
N LEU A 93 -10.55 5.07 1.94
CA LEU A 93 -11.33 4.94 3.17
C LEU A 93 -10.59 4.13 4.23
N GLU A 94 -9.95 3.03 3.88
CA GLU A 94 -9.15 2.23 4.80
C GLU A 94 -8.01 3.08 5.42
N ASN A 95 -7.26 3.80 4.58
CA ASN A 95 -6.17 4.65 5.03
C ASN A 95 -6.67 5.84 5.88
N LEU A 96 -7.79 6.48 5.52
CA LEU A 96 -8.39 7.55 6.30
C LEU A 96 -8.89 7.07 7.67
N ASN A 97 -9.57 5.93 7.74
CA ASN A 97 -10.02 5.37 9.02
C ASN A 97 -8.82 4.96 9.90
N ARG A 98 -7.75 4.43 9.30
CA ARG A 98 -6.49 4.15 9.99
C ARG A 98 -5.84 5.44 10.52
N PHE A 99 -5.77 6.51 9.70
CA PHE A 99 -5.29 7.82 10.11
C PHE A 99 -6.04 8.36 11.34
N LEU A 100 -7.37 8.36 11.31
CA LEU A 100 -8.21 8.81 12.41
C LEU A 100 -7.96 8.02 13.71
N LYS A 101 -7.67 6.72 13.58
CA LYS A 101 -7.40 5.84 14.72
C LYS A 101 -5.99 6.06 15.30
N ILE A 102 -4.97 6.25 14.46
CA ILE A 102 -3.57 6.34 14.89
C ILE A 102 -3.22 7.77 15.34
N TYR A 103 -3.80 8.78 14.68
CA TYR A 103 -3.49 10.19 14.88
C TYR A 103 -4.72 11.00 15.35
N PRO A 104 -5.41 10.61 16.46
CA PRO A 104 -6.70 11.20 16.84
C PRO A 104 -6.63 12.66 17.26
N SER A 105 -5.43 13.20 17.48
CA SER A 105 -5.21 14.59 17.87
C SER A 105 -4.52 15.41 16.77
N ASP A 106 -4.41 14.88 15.54
CA ASP A 106 -3.81 15.62 14.44
C ASP A 106 -4.72 16.77 13.99
N LYS A 107 -4.11 17.88 13.61
CA LYS A 107 -4.82 19.09 13.14
C LYS A 107 -5.66 18.86 11.87
N ASN A 108 -5.38 17.80 11.11
CA ASN A 108 -6.08 17.48 9.88
C ASN A 108 -7.24 16.48 10.08
N ILE A 109 -7.64 16.19 11.32
CA ILE A 109 -8.76 15.29 11.63
C ILE A 109 -10.04 15.71 10.89
N ILE A 110 -10.36 17.01 10.93
CA ILE A 110 -11.55 17.56 10.23
C ILE A 110 -11.46 17.32 8.72
N TYR A 111 -10.27 17.52 8.14
CA TYR A 111 -10.06 17.26 6.72
C TYR A 111 -10.21 15.78 6.37
N ALA A 112 -9.72 14.88 7.20
CA ALA A 112 -9.89 13.44 6.98
C ALA A 112 -11.37 13.03 6.99
N HIS A 113 -12.16 13.52 7.94
CA HIS A 113 -13.61 13.29 7.96
C HIS A 113 -14.30 13.88 6.73
N TYR A 114 -13.92 15.09 6.33
CA TYR A 114 -14.44 15.72 5.12
C TYR A 114 -14.16 14.86 3.87
N LEU A 115 -12.94 14.37 3.72
CA LEU A 115 -12.57 13.53 2.58
C LEU A 115 -13.35 12.20 2.56
N ILE A 116 -13.55 11.57 3.72
CA ILE A 116 -14.40 10.38 3.84
C ILE A 116 -15.84 10.70 3.37
N ALA A 117 -16.40 11.84 3.81
CA ALA A 117 -17.74 12.23 3.40
C ALA A 117 -17.85 12.47 1.88
N ILE A 118 -16.84 13.10 1.27
CA ILE A 118 -16.75 13.27 -0.19
C ILE A 118 -16.71 11.93 -0.91
N ILE A 119 -15.87 11.00 -0.44
CA ILE A 119 -15.78 9.66 -1.04
C ILE A 119 -17.14 8.96 -1.02
N TYR A 120 -17.84 8.95 0.12
CA TYR A 120 -19.17 8.36 0.18
C TYR A 120 -20.17 9.07 -0.72
N PHE A 121 -20.09 10.39 -0.83
CA PHE A 121 -20.95 11.17 -1.72
C PHE A 121 -20.70 10.80 -3.19
N GLU A 122 -19.44 10.67 -3.61
CA GLU A 122 -19.08 10.32 -4.99
C GLU A 122 -19.45 8.87 -5.36
N GLN A 123 -19.59 7.99 -4.37
CA GLN A 123 -20.05 6.61 -4.58
C GLN A 123 -21.56 6.49 -4.79
N ILE A 124 -22.34 7.56 -4.64
CA ILE A 124 -23.76 7.55 -4.92
C ILE A 124 -23.97 7.50 -6.43
N THR A 125 -24.23 6.31 -6.94
CA THR A 125 -24.44 6.08 -8.38
C THR A 125 -25.90 6.01 -8.78
N ASP A 126 -26.78 5.65 -7.84
CA ASP A 126 -28.23 5.49 -8.06
C ASP A 126 -28.99 5.71 -6.74
N GLU A 127 -29.51 6.93 -6.56
CA GLU A 127 -30.26 7.35 -5.36
C GLU A 127 -31.49 6.48 -5.08
N ALA A 128 -32.01 5.79 -6.08
CA ALA A 128 -33.18 4.92 -5.93
C ALA A 128 -32.84 3.52 -5.39
N LYS A 129 -31.56 3.11 -5.40
CA LYS A 129 -31.15 1.75 -5.08
C LYS A 129 -30.32 1.62 -3.81
N ASP A 130 -29.46 2.57 -3.53
CA ASP A 130 -28.55 2.49 -2.38
C ASP A 130 -28.35 3.86 -1.74
N ILE A 131 -28.91 4.03 -0.55
CA ILE A 131 -28.79 5.25 0.26
C ILE A 131 -27.71 5.11 1.33
N GLU A 132 -27.05 3.96 1.47
CA GLU A 132 -26.02 3.74 2.50
C GLU A 132 -24.83 4.70 2.37
N PRO A 133 -24.28 4.97 1.16
CA PRO A 133 -23.23 5.98 1.00
C PRO A 133 -23.66 7.37 1.51
N LEU A 134 -24.91 7.77 1.24
CA LEU A 134 -25.44 9.05 1.72
C LEU A 134 -25.54 9.11 3.26
N ILE A 135 -26.01 8.04 3.89
CA ILE A 135 -26.07 7.92 5.36
C ILE A 135 -24.65 7.99 5.94
N ASN A 136 -23.69 7.31 5.34
CA ASN A 136 -22.29 7.33 5.76
C ASN A 136 -21.67 8.70 5.62
N ALA A 137 -21.91 9.40 4.52
CA ALA A 137 -21.48 10.78 4.30
C ALA A 137 -22.05 11.71 5.37
N TYR A 138 -23.37 11.64 5.62
CA TYR A 138 -24.06 12.43 6.64
C TYR A 138 -23.46 12.21 8.04
N ASN A 139 -23.24 10.95 8.42
CA ASN A 139 -22.68 10.62 9.73
C ASN A 139 -21.23 11.11 9.90
N LYS A 140 -20.46 11.28 8.81
CA LYS A 140 -19.08 11.76 8.85
C LYS A 140 -18.95 13.27 8.96
N VAL A 141 -19.97 14.05 8.59
CA VAL A 141 -19.96 15.51 8.73
C VAL A 141 -20.65 16.00 10.01
N ASN A 142 -21.38 15.14 10.71
CA ASN A 142 -22.11 15.47 11.96
C ASN A 142 -21.50 14.82 13.21
N PHE A 143 -20.18 14.61 13.25
CA PHE A 143 -19.46 14.04 14.39
C PHE A 143 -19.16 15.11 15.45
#